data_75f20aac99d7cbd5a030b33f8c661e17
#
_entry.id   75f20aac99d7cbd5a030b33f8c661e17
#
_cell.length_a   1.000
_cell.length_b   1.000
_cell.length_c   1.000
_cell.angle_alpha   90.00
_cell.angle_beta   90.00
_cell.angle_gamma   90.00
#
_symmetry.space_group_name_H-M   'P 1'
#
loop_
_entity.id
_entity.type
_entity.pdbx_description
1 polymer ?
#
loop_
_entity_poly.entity_id
_entity_poly.type
_entity_poly.pdbx_seq_one_letter_code
_entity_poly.pdbx_strand_id
1 'polypeptide(L)'
;MSETITLMKSHTSVRRFKEEAIPQEDLNEILSAAQMASSWKNFQSYSVILVRSQEKKDALFELVPQEAIRQSAAFLLFVGDLNRAEKGARLHTDTFQPQGVEGLLITSVDAALAGQNTLLTAESLGYGGVIIGLVRYKSVEIAELFKLPDYTYPCLLYTSPSPRDR
;
A
#
# COMPACT_ATOMS: atom_id res chain seq x y z
N MET A 1 17.90 13.28 20.88
CA MET A 1 16.63 12.70 20.38
C MET A 1 17.03 11.60 19.42
N SER A 2 16.37 10.43 19.42
CA SER A 2 16.77 9.37 18.48
C SER A 2 16.48 9.77 17.02
N GLU A 3 17.27 9.25 16.09
CA GLU A 3 17.10 9.50 14.64
C GLU A 3 15.68 9.15 14.18
N THR A 4 15.15 8.02 14.66
CA THR A 4 13.78 7.57 14.36
C THR A 4 12.73 8.61 14.77
N ILE A 5 12.85 9.19 15.98
CA ILE A 5 11.90 10.22 16.44
C ILE A 5 12.01 11.48 15.58
N THR A 6 13.23 11.86 15.21
CA THR A 6 13.46 13.00 14.33
C THR A 6 12.83 12.78 12.96
N LEU A 7 13.03 11.59 12.37
CA LEU A 7 12.43 11.19 11.10
C LEU A 7 10.89 11.28 11.16
N MET A 8 10.27 10.64 12.15
CA MET A 8 8.81 10.66 12.32
C MET A 8 8.24 12.08 12.42
N LYS A 9 8.95 12.97 13.11
CA LYS A 9 8.54 14.38 13.29
C LYS A 9 8.79 15.26 12.06
N SER A 10 9.67 14.83 11.16
CA SER A 10 9.98 15.54 9.91
C SER A 10 9.11 15.13 8.74
N HIS A 11 8.15 14.22 8.95
CA HIS A 11 7.26 13.76 7.90
C HIS A 11 6.54 14.91 7.19
N THR A 12 6.54 14.83 5.86
CA THR A 12 5.77 15.72 4.99
C THR A 12 5.24 14.93 3.80
N SER A 13 3.94 15.03 3.53
CA SER A 13 3.34 14.42 2.35
C SER A 13 3.84 15.06 1.06
N VAL A 14 4.68 14.36 0.32
CA VAL A 14 5.23 14.78 -0.97
C VAL A 14 4.33 14.30 -2.10
N ARG A 15 3.90 15.22 -2.99
CA ARG A 15 2.96 14.95 -4.09
C ARG A 15 3.53 15.27 -5.47
N ARG A 16 4.74 15.80 -5.52
CA ARG A 16 5.50 16.05 -6.75
C ARG A 16 6.80 15.29 -6.69
N PHE A 17 7.13 14.59 -7.75
CA PHE A 17 8.27 13.68 -7.79
C PHE A 17 9.20 14.04 -8.92
N LYS A 18 10.49 13.75 -8.76
CA LYS A 18 11.46 13.79 -9.83
C LYS A 18 11.29 12.55 -10.71
N GLU A 19 11.64 12.66 -11.99
CA GLU A 19 11.63 11.53 -12.91
C GLU A 19 12.89 10.64 -12.71
N GLU A 20 13.02 10.10 -11.52
CA GLU A 20 14.13 9.23 -11.15
C GLU A 20 13.60 7.86 -10.74
N ALA A 21 14.22 6.81 -11.27
CA ALA A 21 13.86 5.44 -10.89
C ALA A 21 14.38 5.12 -9.48
N ILE A 22 13.61 4.32 -8.74
CA ILE A 22 14.05 3.80 -7.46
C ILE A 22 14.97 2.61 -7.71
N PRO A 23 16.17 2.57 -7.11
CA PRO A 23 17.01 1.39 -7.13
C PRO A 23 16.27 0.16 -6.61
N GLN A 24 16.51 -0.99 -7.23
CA GLN A 24 15.84 -2.22 -6.82
C GLN A 24 16.17 -2.61 -5.37
N GLU A 25 17.37 -2.30 -4.90
CA GLU A 25 17.81 -2.55 -3.52
C GLU A 25 16.94 -1.75 -2.53
N ASP A 26 16.80 -0.45 -2.75
CA ASP A 26 15.97 0.41 -1.89
C ASP A 26 14.51 -0.04 -1.88
N LEU A 27 13.99 -0.44 -3.03
CA LEU A 27 12.63 -0.96 -3.12
C LEU A 27 12.46 -2.27 -2.35
N ASN A 28 13.45 -3.15 -2.37
CA ASN A 28 13.44 -4.39 -1.60
C ASN A 28 13.45 -4.10 -0.10
N GLU A 29 14.25 -3.13 0.36
CA GLU A 29 14.25 -2.70 1.77
C GLU A 29 12.89 -2.13 2.20
N ILE A 30 12.29 -1.28 1.36
CA ILE A 30 10.95 -0.72 1.61
C ILE A 30 9.90 -1.83 1.74
N LEU A 31 9.91 -2.80 0.82
CA LEU A 31 8.96 -3.92 0.85
C LEU A 31 9.20 -4.86 2.03
N SER A 32 10.47 -5.13 2.36
CA SER A 32 10.84 -5.93 3.51
C SER A 32 10.36 -5.30 4.81
N ALA A 33 10.55 -4.00 4.98
CA ALA A 33 10.08 -3.26 6.14
C ALA A 33 8.55 -3.24 6.27
N ALA A 34 7.83 -3.17 5.15
CA ALA A 34 6.37 -3.28 5.13
C ALA A 34 5.92 -4.61 5.77
N GLN A 35 6.61 -5.70 5.44
CA GLN A 35 6.28 -7.04 5.96
C GLN A 35 6.58 -7.20 7.46
N MET A 36 7.42 -6.32 8.04
CA MET A 36 7.74 -6.33 9.46
C MET A 36 6.71 -5.58 10.32
N ALA A 37 5.67 -5.00 9.71
CA ALA A 37 4.60 -4.36 10.45
C ALA A 37 3.86 -5.34 11.37
N SER A 38 3.44 -4.86 12.53
CA SER A 38 2.56 -5.64 13.40
C SER A 38 1.23 -5.93 12.70
N SER A 39 0.67 -7.10 12.93
CA SER A 39 -0.64 -7.48 12.42
C SER A 39 -1.45 -8.23 13.48
N TRP A 40 -2.77 -8.22 13.37
CA TRP A 40 -3.63 -8.91 14.31
C TRP A 40 -3.31 -10.42 14.35
N LYS A 41 -2.87 -10.92 15.50
CA LYS A 41 -2.47 -12.34 15.69
C LYS A 41 -1.47 -12.87 14.65
N ASN A 42 -0.63 -12.01 14.08
CA ASN A 42 0.25 -12.32 12.96
C ASN A 42 -0.50 -12.86 11.72
N PHE A 43 -1.75 -12.41 11.54
CA PHE A 43 -2.63 -12.87 10.47
C PHE A 43 -2.24 -12.27 9.11
N GLN A 44 -1.65 -11.07 9.12
CA GLN A 44 -1.14 -10.40 7.93
C GLN A 44 -2.20 -10.30 6.82
N SER A 45 -3.38 -9.79 7.17
CA SER A 45 -4.57 -9.75 6.33
C SER A 45 -4.52 -8.62 5.28
N TYR A 46 -3.39 -8.51 4.59
CA TYR A 46 -3.19 -7.58 3.50
C TYR A 46 -2.30 -8.17 2.41
N SER A 47 -2.40 -7.61 1.22
CA SER A 47 -1.49 -7.83 0.10
C SER A 47 -0.99 -6.50 -0.43
N VAL A 48 0.20 -6.50 -1.05
CA VAL A 48 0.80 -5.31 -1.64
C VAL A 48 1.06 -5.54 -3.12
N ILE A 49 0.54 -4.67 -3.96
CA ILE A 49 0.76 -4.70 -5.41
C ILE A 49 1.70 -3.56 -5.77
N LEU A 50 2.91 -3.91 -6.22
CA LEU A 50 3.86 -2.97 -6.78
C LEU A 50 3.51 -2.68 -8.23
N VAL A 51 3.30 -1.41 -8.58
CA VAL A 51 2.98 -0.97 -9.94
C VAL A 51 4.04 -0.02 -10.45
N ARG A 52 4.71 -0.41 -11.54
CA ARG A 52 5.71 0.39 -12.28
C ARG A 52 5.25 0.78 -13.68
N SER A 53 4.30 0.03 -14.24
CA SER A 53 3.80 0.26 -15.59
C SER A 53 3.10 1.61 -15.69
N GLN A 54 3.54 2.44 -16.64
CA GLN A 54 2.91 3.74 -16.91
C GLN A 54 1.45 3.56 -17.35
N GLU A 55 1.17 2.56 -18.16
CA GLU A 55 -0.19 2.21 -18.56
C GLU A 55 -1.12 2.01 -17.36
N LYS A 56 -0.67 1.26 -16.35
CA LYS A 56 -1.45 1.02 -15.11
C LYS A 56 -1.57 2.29 -14.26
N LYS A 57 -0.54 3.12 -14.23
CA LYS A 57 -0.57 4.41 -13.52
C LYS A 57 -1.57 5.37 -14.17
N ASP A 58 -1.57 5.44 -15.50
CA ASP A 58 -2.50 6.27 -16.26
C ASP A 58 -3.95 5.75 -16.11
N ALA A 59 -4.18 4.45 -16.22
CA ALA A 59 -5.49 3.87 -16.00
C ALA A 59 -6.03 4.11 -14.57
N LEU A 60 -5.17 4.04 -13.55
CA LEU A 60 -5.57 4.38 -12.19
C LEU A 60 -5.83 5.88 -12.02
N PHE A 61 -5.06 6.72 -12.69
CA PHE A 61 -5.26 8.18 -12.65
C PHE A 61 -6.64 8.58 -13.21
N GLU A 62 -7.15 7.92 -14.24
CA GLU A 62 -8.51 8.19 -14.76
C GLU A 62 -9.59 7.90 -13.70
N LEU A 63 -9.36 6.95 -12.81
CA LEU A 63 -10.27 6.62 -11.70
C LEU A 63 -10.05 7.53 -10.49
N VAL A 64 -8.80 7.87 -10.22
CA VAL A 64 -8.35 8.63 -9.05
C VAL A 64 -7.41 9.74 -9.53
N PRO A 65 -7.91 10.93 -9.89
CA PRO A 65 -7.14 12.00 -10.52
C PRO A 65 -6.19 12.69 -9.52
N GLN A 66 -5.11 11.98 -9.18
CA GLN A 66 -4.03 12.46 -8.34
C GLN A 66 -2.71 12.39 -9.12
N GLU A 67 -2.14 13.55 -9.47
CA GLU A 67 -0.90 13.64 -10.25
C GLU A 67 0.26 12.83 -9.66
N ALA A 68 0.29 12.71 -8.33
CA ALA A 68 1.26 11.87 -7.63
C ALA A 68 1.27 10.41 -8.12
N ILE A 69 0.14 9.89 -8.59
CA ILE A 69 0.04 8.51 -9.12
C ILE A 69 0.80 8.40 -10.45
N ARG A 70 0.57 9.34 -11.37
CA ARG A 70 1.19 9.33 -12.71
C ARG A 70 2.67 9.63 -12.67
N GLN A 71 3.07 10.60 -11.85
CA GLN A 71 4.43 11.12 -11.77
C GLN A 71 5.35 10.26 -10.91
N SER A 72 4.82 9.39 -10.05
CA SER A 72 5.65 8.53 -9.21
C SER A 72 6.44 7.51 -10.03
N ALA A 73 7.66 7.20 -9.60
CA ALA A 73 8.46 6.13 -10.21
C ALA A 73 7.72 4.78 -10.14
N ALA A 74 7.09 4.52 -9.03
CA ALA A 74 6.20 3.38 -8.80
C ALA A 74 5.15 3.74 -7.75
N PHE A 75 4.12 2.93 -7.58
CA PHE A 75 3.28 2.98 -6.40
C PHE A 75 3.03 1.58 -5.82
N LEU A 76 2.67 1.55 -4.56
CA LEU A 76 2.28 0.35 -3.83
C LEU A 76 0.80 0.46 -3.48
N LEU A 77 -0.01 -0.40 -4.06
CA LEU A 77 -1.42 -0.53 -3.69
C LEU A 77 -1.53 -1.56 -2.55
N PHE A 78 -1.93 -1.08 -1.38
CA PHE A 78 -2.23 -1.92 -0.24
C PHE A 78 -3.68 -2.38 -0.31
N VAL A 79 -3.85 -3.67 -0.34
CA VAL A 79 -5.13 -4.36 -0.49
C VAL A 79 -5.47 -5.02 0.84
N GLY A 80 -6.63 -4.73 1.40
CA GLY A 80 -7.19 -5.53 2.48
C GLY A 80 -7.55 -6.91 1.92
N ASP A 81 -7.04 -7.99 2.53
CA ASP A 81 -7.03 -9.32 1.90
C ASP A 81 -7.42 -10.41 2.90
N LEU A 82 -8.64 -10.93 2.74
CA LEU A 82 -9.11 -12.15 3.39
C LEU A 82 -9.17 -13.35 2.42
N ASN A 83 -8.79 -13.19 1.15
CA ASN A 83 -8.80 -14.29 0.18
C ASN A 83 -7.88 -15.43 0.59
N ARG A 84 -6.70 -15.09 1.15
CA ARG A 84 -5.78 -16.09 1.67
C ARG A 84 -6.37 -16.87 2.85
N ALA A 85 -7.06 -16.18 3.75
CA ALA A 85 -7.77 -16.80 4.87
C ALA A 85 -8.93 -17.68 4.39
N GLU A 86 -9.67 -17.22 3.39
CA GLU A 86 -10.74 -17.99 2.75
C GLU A 86 -10.19 -19.30 2.16
N LYS A 87 -9.13 -19.21 1.38
CA LYS A 87 -8.48 -20.40 0.81
C LYS A 87 -7.98 -21.37 1.86
N GLY A 88 -7.39 -20.84 2.95
CA GLY A 88 -6.97 -21.67 4.08
C GLY A 88 -8.14 -22.33 4.81
N ALA A 89 -9.22 -21.60 5.05
CA ALA A 89 -10.42 -22.13 5.70
C ALA A 89 -11.06 -23.25 4.89
N ARG A 90 -11.13 -23.11 3.57
CA ARG A 90 -11.72 -24.12 2.66
C ARG A 90 -10.99 -25.46 2.63
N LEU A 91 -9.78 -25.54 3.14
CA LEU A 91 -9.11 -26.84 3.35
C LEU A 91 -9.74 -27.66 4.48
N HIS A 92 -10.55 -27.02 5.34
CA HIS A 92 -11.10 -27.61 6.54
C HIS A 92 -12.62 -27.45 6.70
N THR A 93 -13.25 -26.59 5.89
CA THR A 93 -14.69 -26.28 5.95
C THR A 93 -15.22 -25.85 4.58
N ASP A 94 -16.48 -26.16 4.32
CA ASP A 94 -17.17 -25.74 3.09
C ASP A 94 -17.69 -24.28 3.16
N THR A 95 -17.62 -23.67 4.33
CA THR A 95 -18.13 -22.31 4.53
C THR A 95 -17.04 -21.37 5.01
N PHE A 96 -16.97 -20.19 4.40
CA PHE A 96 -16.19 -19.05 4.86
C PHE A 96 -17.11 -17.82 4.92
N GLN A 97 -17.32 -17.33 6.11
CA GLN A 97 -18.16 -16.15 6.34
C GLN A 97 -17.35 -15.10 7.12
N PRO A 98 -16.59 -14.25 6.41
CA PRO A 98 -15.92 -13.12 7.05
C PRO A 98 -16.99 -12.18 7.56
N GLN A 99 -17.10 -12.04 8.88
CA GLN A 99 -18.23 -11.37 9.50
C GLN A 99 -18.00 -9.86 9.60
N GLY A 100 -18.88 -9.11 8.91
CA GLY A 100 -19.20 -7.74 9.22
C GLY A 100 -18.01 -6.76 9.25
N VAL A 101 -18.09 -5.84 10.18
CA VAL A 101 -17.10 -4.75 10.35
C VAL A 101 -15.74 -5.26 10.80
N GLU A 102 -15.68 -6.37 11.53
CA GLU A 102 -14.42 -6.90 12.08
C GLU A 102 -13.42 -7.30 10.98
N GLY A 103 -13.88 -8.00 9.94
CA GLY A 103 -13.03 -8.34 8.80
C GLY A 103 -12.48 -7.10 8.09
N LEU A 104 -13.30 -6.07 7.93
CA LEU A 104 -12.89 -4.79 7.37
C LEU A 104 -11.87 -4.08 8.25
N LEU A 105 -12.08 -4.07 9.57
CA LEU A 105 -11.17 -3.44 10.52
C LEU A 105 -9.80 -4.12 10.52
N ILE A 106 -9.75 -5.44 10.67
CA ILE A 106 -8.50 -6.21 10.71
C ILE A 106 -7.69 -5.93 9.44
N THR A 107 -8.30 -6.08 8.28
CA THR A 107 -7.62 -5.90 6.99
C THR A 107 -7.17 -4.45 6.76
N SER A 108 -8.00 -3.47 7.16
CA SER A 108 -7.65 -2.05 7.03
C SER A 108 -6.50 -1.66 7.96
N VAL A 109 -6.53 -2.12 9.20
CA VAL A 109 -5.50 -1.81 10.20
C VAL A 109 -4.16 -2.44 9.80
N ASP A 110 -4.16 -3.74 9.45
CA ASP A 110 -2.95 -4.42 9.00
C ASP A 110 -2.34 -3.75 7.76
N ALA A 111 -3.17 -3.41 6.76
CA ALA A 111 -2.72 -2.69 5.57
C ALA A 111 -2.16 -1.29 5.89
N ALA A 112 -2.78 -0.57 6.84
CA ALA A 112 -2.33 0.76 7.25
C ALA A 112 -1.00 0.72 8.00
N LEU A 113 -0.80 -0.26 8.88
CA LEU A 113 0.46 -0.45 9.60
C LEU A 113 1.61 -0.77 8.63
N ALA A 114 1.37 -1.67 7.67
CA ALA A 114 2.34 -1.97 6.63
C ALA A 114 2.63 -0.75 5.74
N GLY A 115 1.61 0.02 5.39
CA GLY A 115 1.75 1.28 4.64
C GLY A 115 2.57 2.32 5.39
N GLN A 116 2.40 2.43 6.71
CA GLN A 116 3.17 3.36 7.53
C GLN A 116 4.65 2.93 7.64
N ASN A 117 4.93 1.64 7.79
CA ASN A 117 6.30 1.14 7.74
C ASN A 117 6.97 1.44 6.39
N THR A 118 6.24 1.23 5.29
CA THR A 118 6.68 1.58 3.93
C THR A 118 7.10 3.05 3.83
N LEU A 119 6.23 3.94 4.29
CA LEU A 119 6.47 5.39 4.24
C LEU A 119 7.71 5.77 5.05
N LEU A 120 7.81 5.30 6.30
CA LEU A 120 8.94 5.61 7.18
C LEU A 120 10.26 5.09 6.63
N THR A 121 10.27 3.87 6.08
CA THR A 121 11.47 3.30 5.47
C THR A 121 11.91 4.08 4.24
N ALA A 122 10.98 4.44 3.37
CA ALA A 122 11.28 5.29 2.24
C ALA A 122 11.84 6.65 2.67
N GLU A 123 11.26 7.28 3.68
CA GLU A 123 11.76 8.55 4.23
C GLU A 123 13.15 8.41 4.85
N SER A 124 13.46 7.29 5.49
CA SER A 124 14.80 7.02 6.05
C SER A 124 15.87 6.88 4.96
N LEU A 125 15.48 6.42 3.78
CA LEU A 125 16.33 6.32 2.59
C LEU A 125 16.42 7.65 1.80
N GLY A 126 15.78 8.73 2.30
CA GLY A 126 15.82 10.05 1.68
C GLY A 126 14.73 10.31 0.65
N TYR A 127 13.80 9.41 0.50
CA TYR A 127 12.68 9.55 -0.41
C TYR A 127 11.49 10.29 0.24
N GLY A 128 10.65 10.92 -0.58
CA GLY A 128 9.38 11.47 -0.16
C GLY A 128 8.22 10.64 -0.69
N GLY A 129 7.08 10.69 -0.06
CA GLY A 129 5.90 9.97 -0.52
C GLY A 129 4.61 10.52 0.08
N VAL A 130 3.49 9.96 -0.34
CA VAL A 130 2.18 10.27 0.22
C VAL A 130 1.26 9.04 0.21
N ILE A 131 0.48 8.91 1.26
CA ILE A 131 -0.58 7.91 1.33
C ILE A 131 -1.87 8.50 0.77
N ILE A 132 -2.49 7.80 -0.19
CA ILE A 132 -3.71 8.21 -0.88
C ILE A 132 -4.84 7.26 -0.50
N GLY A 133 -5.83 7.77 0.23
CA GLY A 133 -7.03 7.01 0.62
C GLY A 133 -8.17 7.11 -0.39
N LEU A 134 -8.06 7.98 -1.39
CA LEU A 134 -9.11 8.23 -2.40
C LEU A 134 -9.45 6.97 -3.21
N VAL A 135 -8.54 6.01 -3.28
CA VAL A 135 -8.74 4.70 -3.93
C VAL A 135 -9.97 3.94 -3.43
N ARG A 136 -10.39 4.18 -2.19
CA ARG A 136 -11.58 3.53 -1.62
C ARG A 136 -12.90 3.98 -2.25
N TYR A 137 -12.95 5.18 -2.82
CA TYR A 137 -14.16 5.69 -3.49
C TYR A 137 -14.43 5.04 -4.85
N LYS A 138 -13.39 4.39 -5.43
CA LYS A 138 -13.42 3.67 -6.70
C LYS A 138 -13.02 2.21 -6.51
N SER A 139 -13.48 1.64 -5.40
CA SER A 139 -13.05 0.32 -4.94
C SER A 139 -13.34 -0.78 -5.96
N VAL A 140 -14.52 -0.77 -6.58
CA VAL A 140 -14.94 -1.78 -7.55
C VAL A 140 -14.12 -1.66 -8.84
N GLU A 141 -14.05 -0.46 -9.39
CA GLU A 141 -13.32 -0.21 -10.65
C GLU A 141 -11.82 -0.51 -10.51
N ILE A 142 -11.25 -0.21 -9.33
CA ILE A 142 -9.84 -0.52 -9.05
C ILE A 142 -9.64 -2.02 -8.85
N ALA A 143 -10.57 -2.71 -8.19
CA ALA A 143 -10.52 -4.16 -8.07
C ALA A 143 -10.55 -4.85 -9.46
N GLU A 144 -11.38 -4.37 -10.37
CA GLU A 144 -11.42 -4.83 -11.76
C GLU A 144 -10.11 -4.54 -12.51
N LEU A 145 -9.59 -3.31 -12.41
CA LEU A 145 -8.33 -2.88 -13.05
C LEU A 145 -7.14 -3.77 -12.66
N PHE A 146 -7.07 -4.15 -11.39
CA PHE A 146 -6.00 -4.98 -10.85
C PHE A 146 -6.36 -6.47 -10.74
N LYS A 147 -7.56 -6.87 -11.19
CA LYS A 147 -8.07 -8.25 -11.13
C LYS A 147 -7.96 -8.83 -9.72
N LEU A 148 -8.39 -8.05 -8.75
CA LEU A 148 -8.35 -8.47 -7.34
C LEU A 148 -9.33 -9.63 -7.13
N PRO A 149 -8.96 -10.67 -6.37
CA PRO A 149 -9.85 -11.78 -6.08
C PRO A 149 -10.95 -11.39 -5.08
N ASP A 150 -11.94 -12.27 -4.93
CA ASP A 150 -12.96 -12.13 -3.90
C ASP A 150 -12.36 -11.97 -2.50
N TYR A 151 -13.11 -11.34 -1.60
CA TYR A 151 -12.69 -11.03 -0.23
C TYR A 151 -11.49 -10.09 -0.12
N THR A 152 -11.26 -9.27 -1.15
CA THR A 152 -10.22 -8.23 -1.15
C THR A 152 -10.80 -6.88 -1.56
N TYR A 153 -10.10 -5.80 -1.17
CA TYR A 153 -10.45 -4.44 -1.59
C TYR A 153 -9.23 -3.52 -1.55
N PRO A 154 -9.17 -2.49 -2.43
CA PRO A 154 -8.13 -1.48 -2.37
C PRO A 154 -8.30 -0.62 -1.12
N CYS A 155 -7.36 -0.71 -0.19
CA CYS A 155 -7.42 -0.03 1.10
C CYS A 155 -6.77 1.36 1.05
N LEU A 156 -5.50 1.40 0.67
CA LEU A 156 -4.73 2.63 0.50
C LEU A 156 -3.65 2.44 -0.55
N LEU A 157 -3.18 3.56 -1.07
CA LEU A 157 -2.09 3.60 -2.04
C LEU A 157 -0.97 4.45 -1.47
N TYR A 158 0.25 3.94 -1.53
CA TYR A 158 1.46 4.69 -1.28
C TYR A 158 2.14 4.99 -2.61
N THR A 159 2.28 6.27 -2.92
CA THR A 159 3.06 6.68 -4.08
C THR A 159 4.53 6.63 -3.73
N SER A 160 5.26 5.89 -4.54
CA SER A 160 6.66 5.65 -4.32
C SER A 160 7.52 6.87 -4.61
N PRO A 161 8.63 6.88 -3.91
CA PRO A 161 9.45 8.03 -3.68
C PRO A 161 10.20 8.47 -4.92
N SER A 162 10.43 9.73 -4.94
CA SER A 162 11.52 10.41 -5.61
C SER A 162 12.35 11.10 -4.53
N PRO A 163 13.65 11.36 -4.75
CA PRO A 163 14.43 12.16 -3.84
C PRO A 163 13.68 13.43 -3.46
N ARG A 164 13.68 13.79 -2.16
CA ARG A 164 13.04 15.02 -1.69
C ARG A 164 13.71 16.21 -2.35
N ASP A 165 12.95 17.09 -2.97
CA ASP A 165 13.36 18.47 -3.09
C ASP A 165 13.31 19.08 -1.69
N ARG A 166 14.47 19.40 -1.16
CA ARG A 166 14.63 20.11 0.12
C ARG A 166 14.32 21.59 -0.05
#